data_3e2f3f223ae7ee484a3cc8631631ebf6
#
_entry.id   3e2f3f223ae7ee484a3cc8631631ebf6
#
_cell.length_a   1.000
_cell.length_b   1.000
_cell.length_c   1.000
_cell.angle_alpha   90.00
_cell.angle_beta   90.00
_cell.angle_gamma   90.00
#
_symmetry.space_group_name_H-M   'P 1'
#
loop_
_entity.id
_entity.type
_entity.pdbx_description
1 polymer ?
#
loop_
_entity_poly.entity_id
_entity_poly.type
_entity_poly.pdbx_seq_one_letter_code
_entity_poly.pdbx_strand_id
1 'polypeptide(L)'
;MSAFDLLTSVWYDRDMASFSFDIVSEYDKAEMNNVFDQTQREITSRYDFKGTPAELAWLDGDKNGLKVTGNGEWQINAILDIVRKKLAARSQSQKVLDLSRETIESNLKATKDVPFKQGLDQDKAKQLTKLIREEYPKVKTQIQGDAVRVISASKDDLQAVMQLLRSKDLDYPLNFTNYR
;
A
#
# COMPACT_ATOMS: atom_id res chain seq x y z
N MET A 1 42.64 -23.63 -4.09
CA MET A 1 41.90 -23.20 -2.90
C MET A 1 41.99 -24.28 -1.84
N SER A 2 42.64 -23.97 -0.73
CA SER A 2 42.74 -24.92 0.35
C SER A 2 41.44 -24.89 1.18
N ALA A 3 41.12 -25.99 1.85
CA ALA A 3 39.96 -26.08 2.74
C ALA A 3 39.94 -24.99 3.85
N PHE A 4 41.08 -24.36 4.07
CA PHE A 4 41.28 -23.28 5.04
C PHE A 4 40.66 -21.96 4.58
N ASP A 5 40.65 -21.70 3.27
CA ASP A 5 40.09 -20.46 2.70
C ASP A 5 38.57 -20.47 2.69
N LEU A 6 37.94 -21.63 2.56
CA LEU A 6 36.49 -21.81 2.64
C LEU A 6 35.96 -21.64 4.07
N LEU A 7 36.74 -22.08 5.07
CA LEU A 7 36.35 -21.96 6.48
C LEU A 7 36.44 -20.52 6.98
N THR A 8 37.45 -19.75 6.53
CA THR A 8 37.56 -18.34 6.90
C THR A 8 36.49 -17.46 6.30
N SER A 9 36.00 -17.76 5.09
CA SER A 9 34.95 -16.98 4.47
C SER A 9 33.59 -17.20 5.14
N VAL A 10 33.33 -18.40 5.66
CA VAL A 10 32.08 -18.74 6.37
C VAL A 10 32.03 -18.08 7.77
N TRP A 11 33.16 -17.93 8.43
CA TRP A 11 33.24 -17.29 9.76
C TRP A 11 33.18 -15.76 9.67
N TYR A 12 33.69 -15.18 8.58
CA TYR A 12 33.67 -13.73 8.37
C TYR A 12 32.23 -13.21 8.14
N ASP A 13 31.38 -14.03 7.54
CA ASP A 13 29.97 -13.66 7.28
C ASP A 13 29.07 -13.76 8.54
N ARG A 14 29.53 -14.45 9.59
CA ARG A 14 28.77 -14.61 10.84
C ARG A 14 28.96 -13.48 11.85
N ASP A 15 30.08 -12.77 11.78
CA ASP A 15 30.42 -11.72 12.75
C ASP A 15 30.16 -10.29 12.27
N MET A 16 29.75 -10.10 11.01
CA MET A 16 29.36 -8.79 10.51
C MET A 16 27.98 -8.43 11.01
N ALA A 17 27.90 -7.36 11.81
CA ALA A 17 26.61 -6.78 12.17
C ALA A 17 25.81 -6.49 10.91
N SER A 18 24.59 -7.02 10.84
CA SER A 18 23.68 -6.75 9.74
C SER A 18 22.42 -6.08 10.26
N PHE A 19 21.88 -5.19 9.44
CA PHE A 19 20.63 -4.49 9.69
C PHE A 19 19.62 -4.93 8.66
N SER A 20 18.35 -4.87 9.01
CA SER A 20 17.28 -5.26 8.11
C SER A 20 16.01 -4.48 8.35
N PHE A 21 15.15 -4.44 7.35
CA PHE A 21 13.74 -4.05 7.47
C PHE A 21 12.92 -4.87 6.49
N ASP A 22 11.61 -4.90 6.73
CA ASP A 22 10.66 -5.58 5.85
C ASP A 22 9.84 -4.56 5.07
N ILE A 23 9.68 -4.81 3.78
CA ILE A 23 8.75 -4.09 2.91
C ILE A 23 7.45 -4.87 2.87
N VAL A 24 6.36 -4.22 3.21
CA VAL A 24 5.01 -4.78 3.16
C VAL A 24 4.07 -3.81 2.45
N SER A 25 2.93 -4.30 2.00
CA SER A 25 1.85 -3.46 1.49
C SER A 25 0.60 -3.73 2.33
N GLU A 26 0.41 -2.89 3.33
CA GLU A 26 -0.68 -3.02 4.29
C GLU A 26 -1.34 -1.66 4.50
N TYR A 27 -2.58 -1.69 4.96
CA TYR A 27 -3.29 -0.49 5.41
C TYR A 27 -3.78 -0.68 6.84
N ASP A 28 -3.91 0.43 7.56
CA ASP A 28 -4.41 0.43 8.93
C ASP A 28 -5.94 0.36 8.94
N LYS A 29 -6.48 -0.76 9.40
CA LYS A 29 -7.94 -1.00 9.44
C LYS A 29 -8.67 0.00 10.34
N ALA A 30 -8.06 0.40 11.45
CA ALA A 30 -8.65 1.39 12.35
C ALA A 30 -8.73 2.76 11.67
N GLU A 31 -7.68 3.16 10.96
CA GLU A 31 -7.67 4.40 10.19
C GLU A 31 -8.69 4.35 9.03
N MET A 32 -8.87 3.21 8.39
CA MET A 32 -9.88 3.07 7.34
C MET A 32 -11.31 3.20 7.90
N ASN A 33 -11.57 2.69 9.10
CA ASN A 33 -12.85 2.94 9.78
C ASN A 33 -13.07 4.44 10.01
N ASN A 34 -12.04 5.16 10.46
CA ASN A 34 -12.13 6.61 10.66
C ASN A 34 -12.39 7.36 9.35
N VAL A 35 -11.71 6.98 8.28
CA VAL A 35 -11.93 7.56 6.94
C VAL A 35 -13.36 7.32 6.49
N PHE A 36 -13.87 6.11 6.67
CA PHE A 36 -15.25 5.74 6.33
C PHE A 36 -16.24 6.60 7.09
N ASP A 37 -16.13 6.67 8.41
CA ASP A 37 -17.06 7.42 9.26
C ASP A 37 -17.05 8.92 8.94
N GLN A 38 -15.87 9.50 8.73
CA GLN A 38 -15.74 10.91 8.38
C GLN A 38 -16.32 11.21 7.00
N THR A 39 -16.11 10.31 6.04
CA THR A 39 -16.70 10.44 4.70
C THR A 39 -18.23 10.35 4.75
N GLN A 40 -18.76 9.40 5.50
CA GLN A 40 -20.20 9.25 5.72
C GLN A 40 -20.83 10.55 6.28
N ARG A 41 -20.21 11.13 7.28
CA ARG A 41 -20.66 12.39 7.89
C ARG A 41 -20.68 13.53 6.87
N GLU A 42 -19.66 13.64 6.05
CA GLU A 42 -19.59 14.70 5.04
C GLU A 42 -20.63 14.48 3.94
N ILE A 43 -20.86 13.26 3.47
CA ILE A 43 -21.91 12.93 2.50
C ILE A 43 -23.28 13.36 3.05
N THR A 44 -23.56 13.02 4.31
CA THR A 44 -24.84 13.32 4.95
C THR A 44 -25.04 14.84 5.13
N SER A 45 -23.97 15.59 5.37
CA SER A 45 -24.05 17.03 5.63
C SER A 45 -24.03 17.89 4.36
N ARG A 46 -23.57 17.37 3.23
CA ARG A 46 -23.47 18.14 1.98
C ARG A 46 -24.82 18.41 1.37
N TYR A 47 -25.10 19.67 1.14
CA TYR A 47 -26.38 20.10 0.55
C TYR A 47 -26.58 19.57 -0.87
N ASP A 48 -25.53 19.52 -1.67
CA ASP A 48 -25.56 19.03 -3.06
C ASP A 48 -25.81 17.52 -3.19
N PHE A 49 -25.71 16.78 -2.09
CA PHE A 49 -26.01 15.35 -2.06
C PHE A 49 -27.42 15.03 -1.54
N LYS A 50 -28.13 16.01 -1.00
CA LYS A 50 -29.50 15.82 -0.49
C LYS A 50 -30.46 15.42 -1.60
N GLY A 51 -31.31 14.43 -1.34
CA GLY A 51 -32.28 13.92 -2.30
C GLY A 51 -31.65 13.09 -3.42
N THR A 52 -30.36 12.78 -3.35
CA THR A 52 -29.64 11.94 -4.30
C THR A 52 -29.34 10.56 -3.68
N PRO A 53 -29.02 9.54 -4.49
CA PRO A 53 -28.61 8.25 -3.96
C PRO A 53 -27.18 8.19 -3.41
N ALA A 54 -26.52 9.34 -3.22
CA ALA A 54 -25.15 9.40 -2.72
C ALA A 54 -24.97 8.62 -1.42
N GLU A 55 -24.12 7.60 -1.44
CA GLU A 55 -23.91 6.70 -0.32
C GLU A 55 -22.53 6.08 -0.38
N LEU A 56 -21.97 5.85 0.79
CA LEU A 56 -20.77 5.04 0.99
C LEU A 56 -21.12 3.84 1.85
N ALA A 57 -20.75 2.66 1.42
CA ALA A 57 -20.92 1.42 2.17
C ALA A 57 -19.62 0.61 2.13
N TRP A 58 -19.47 -0.34 3.03
CA TRP A 58 -18.42 -1.32 2.92
C TRP A 58 -18.71 -2.29 1.79
N LEU A 59 -17.68 -2.69 1.06
CA LEU A 59 -17.82 -3.61 -0.07
C LEU A 59 -18.27 -5.00 0.38
N ASP A 60 -17.76 -5.42 1.55
CA ASP A 60 -18.05 -6.73 2.13
C ASP A 60 -18.07 -6.66 3.66
N GLY A 61 -18.43 -7.78 4.30
CA GLY A 61 -18.46 -7.89 5.76
C GLY A 61 -17.09 -7.76 6.43
N ASP A 62 -16.01 -8.03 5.71
CA ASP A 62 -14.65 -7.94 6.23
C ASP A 62 -14.03 -6.54 6.06
N LYS A 63 -14.78 -5.61 5.46
CA LYS A 63 -14.34 -4.23 5.22
C LYS A 63 -13.08 -4.13 4.35
N ASN A 64 -13.00 -4.96 3.32
CA ASN A 64 -11.86 -5.02 2.40
C ASN A 64 -11.97 -4.04 1.22
N GLY A 65 -12.93 -3.17 1.24
CA GLY A 65 -13.14 -2.17 0.19
C GLY A 65 -14.38 -1.34 0.45
N LEU A 66 -14.61 -0.40 -0.45
CA LEU A 66 -15.73 0.52 -0.41
C LEU A 66 -16.68 0.25 -1.58
N LYS A 67 -17.96 0.46 -1.35
CA LYS A 67 -19.00 0.52 -2.37
C LYS A 67 -19.53 1.95 -2.41
N VAL A 68 -19.33 2.62 -3.52
CA VAL A 68 -19.72 4.02 -3.72
C VAL A 68 -20.94 4.05 -4.62
N THR A 69 -22.00 4.71 -4.17
CA THR A 69 -23.23 4.89 -4.94
C THR A 69 -23.50 6.37 -5.15
N GLY A 70 -23.94 6.72 -6.34
CA GLY A 70 -24.30 8.08 -6.71
C GLY A 70 -25.38 8.10 -7.79
N ASN A 71 -25.75 9.29 -8.24
CA ASN A 71 -26.69 9.48 -9.34
C ASN A 71 -26.01 9.48 -10.72
N GLY A 72 -24.69 9.37 -10.75
CA GLY A 72 -23.85 9.30 -11.93
C GLY A 72 -22.39 9.25 -11.55
N GLU A 73 -21.52 9.10 -12.54
CA GLU A 73 -20.08 8.98 -12.34
C GLU A 73 -19.47 10.23 -11.68
N TRP A 74 -20.00 11.42 -12.02
CA TRP A 74 -19.52 12.66 -11.41
C TRP A 74 -19.70 12.67 -9.88
N GLN A 75 -20.81 12.12 -9.40
CA GLN A 75 -21.08 12.07 -7.96
C GLN A 75 -20.23 11.00 -7.26
N ILE A 76 -19.99 9.87 -7.92
CA ILE A 76 -19.04 8.85 -7.44
C ILE A 76 -17.64 9.45 -7.30
N ASN A 77 -17.19 10.21 -8.30
CA ASN A 77 -15.88 10.87 -8.23
C ASN A 77 -15.83 11.92 -7.12
N ALA A 78 -16.93 12.65 -6.89
CA ALA A 78 -17.03 13.60 -5.78
C ALA A 78 -16.89 12.90 -4.41
N ILE A 79 -17.52 11.75 -4.23
CA ILE A 79 -17.41 10.94 -3.02
C ILE A 79 -15.98 10.41 -2.86
N LEU A 80 -15.37 9.91 -3.94
CA LEU A 80 -13.98 9.44 -3.90
C LEU A 80 -13.00 10.55 -3.57
N ASP A 81 -13.26 11.78 -3.99
CA ASP A 81 -12.44 12.94 -3.61
C ASP A 81 -12.52 13.21 -2.11
N ILE A 82 -13.69 13.04 -1.51
CA ILE A 82 -13.85 13.13 -0.06
C ILE A 82 -13.01 12.04 0.62
N VAL A 83 -13.10 10.80 0.13
CA VAL A 83 -12.30 9.68 0.68
C VAL A 83 -10.80 9.99 0.59
N ARG A 84 -10.32 10.48 -0.54
CA ARG A 84 -8.91 10.83 -0.71
C ARG A 84 -8.45 11.91 0.27
N LYS A 85 -9.28 12.93 0.50
CA LYS A 85 -8.99 13.99 1.49
C LYS A 85 -8.91 13.44 2.90
N LYS A 86 -9.83 12.54 3.26
CA LYS A 86 -9.82 11.91 4.59
C LYS A 86 -8.62 10.98 4.78
N LEU A 87 -8.25 10.23 3.75
CA LEU A 87 -7.02 9.41 3.75
C LEU A 87 -5.79 10.29 3.99
N ALA A 88 -5.65 11.38 3.23
CA ALA A 88 -4.52 12.30 3.39
C ALA A 88 -4.47 12.92 4.78
N ALA A 89 -5.62 13.35 5.33
CA ALA A 89 -5.70 13.94 6.67
C ALA A 89 -5.27 12.95 7.76
N ARG A 90 -5.40 11.65 7.52
CA ARG A 90 -5.00 10.59 8.46
C ARG A 90 -3.68 9.93 8.07
N SER A 91 -2.90 10.56 7.21
CA SER A 91 -1.59 10.08 6.76
C SER A 91 -1.64 8.69 6.10
N GLN A 92 -2.75 8.36 5.46
CA GLN A 92 -2.92 7.12 4.72
C GLN A 92 -2.75 7.35 3.23
N SER A 93 -2.16 6.37 2.53
CA SER A 93 -1.94 6.46 1.08
C SER A 93 -3.25 6.26 0.32
N GLN A 94 -3.54 7.15 -0.63
CA GLN A 94 -4.65 6.95 -1.56
C GLN A 94 -4.43 5.77 -2.53
N LYS A 95 -3.20 5.28 -2.64
CA LYS A 95 -2.86 4.10 -3.46
C LYS A 95 -3.48 2.80 -2.92
N VAL A 96 -4.04 2.81 -1.72
CA VAL A 96 -4.81 1.69 -1.18
C VAL A 96 -6.10 1.45 -1.97
N LEU A 97 -6.63 2.46 -2.65
CA LEU A 97 -7.87 2.36 -3.41
C LEU A 97 -7.61 1.72 -4.78
N ASP A 98 -8.24 0.59 -5.04
CA ASP A 98 -8.24 -0.02 -6.37
C ASP A 98 -9.39 0.56 -7.18
N LEU A 99 -9.07 1.47 -8.10
CA LEU A 99 -10.02 2.17 -8.95
C LEU A 99 -10.20 1.52 -10.33
N SER A 100 -9.69 0.31 -10.52
CA SER A 100 -9.68 -0.37 -11.82
C SER A 100 -11.05 -0.87 -12.26
N ARG A 101 -11.98 -1.11 -11.33
CA ARG A 101 -13.33 -1.56 -11.66
C ARG A 101 -14.15 -0.41 -12.21
N GLU A 102 -14.95 -0.70 -13.25
CA GLU A 102 -15.78 0.28 -13.90
C GLU A 102 -17.02 0.64 -13.06
N THR A 103 -17.51 1.86 -13.27
CA THR A 103 -18.80 2.29 -12.73
C THR A 103 -19.93 1.59 -13.47
N ILE A 104 -20.87 1.04 -12.73
CA ILE A 104 -22.06 0.38 -13.27
C ILE A 104 -23.25 1.33 -13.10
N GLU A 105 -23.88 1.69 -14.21
CA GLU A 105 -25.07 2.54 -14.21
C GLU A 105 -26.33 1.69 -14.41
N SER A 106 -27.35 1.92 -13.58
CA SER A 106 -28.64 1.24 -13.65
C SER A 106 -29.72 2.07 -12.93
N ASN A 107 -30.84 2.34 -13.63
CA ASN A 107 -32.04 2.98 -13.06
C ASN A 107 -31.73 4.27 -12.27
N LEU A 108 -31.06 5.23 -12.89
CA LEU A 108 -30.70 6.52 -12.28
C LEU A 108 -29.72 6.44 -11.11
N LYS A 109 -29.10 5.28 -10.92
CA LYS A 109 -28.03 5.08 -9.96
C LYS A 109 -26.76 4.64 -10.66
N ALA A 110 -25.63 5.07 -10.12
CA ALA A 110 -24.31 4.58 -10.48
C ALA A 110 -23.63 3.97 -9.26
N THR A 111 -22.94 2.87 -9.45
CA THR A 111 -22.26 2.17 -8.37
C THR A 111 -20.84 1.81 -8.81
N LYS A 112 -19.88 2.00 -7.92
CA LYS A 112 -18.50 1.59 -8.14
C LYS A 112 -17.96 0.85 -6.93
N ASP A 113 -17.42 -0.34 -7.18
CA ASP A 113 -16.73 -1.12 -6.17
C ASP A 113 -15.26 -0.72 -6.16
N VAL A 114 -14.74 -0.41 -4.97
CA VAL A 114 -13.35 0.03 -4.76
C VAL A 114 -12.71 -0.87 -3.71
N PRO A 115 -12.13 -2.01 -4.12
CA PRO A 115 -11.37 -2.86 -3.20
C PRO A 115 -10.14 -2.14 -2.66
N PHE A 116 -9.67 -2.54 -1.49
CA PHE A 116 -8.40 -2.07 -0.95
C PHE A 116 -7.26 -2.98 -1.41
N LYS A 117 -6.16 -2.36 -1.82
CA LYS A 117 -4.93 -3.07 -2.19
C LYS A 117 -4.17 -3.45 -0.93
N GLN A 118 -3.86 -4.73 -0.79
CA GLN A 118 -3.14 -5.28 0.35
C GLN A 118 -2.27 -6.44 -0.09
N GLY A 119 -1.08 -6.54 0.50
CA GLY A 119 -0.12 -7.61 0.25
C GLY A 119 0.75 -7.35 -0.99
N LEU A 120 1.92 -7.97 -0.98
CA LEU A 120 2.82 -8.02 -2.12
C LEU A 120 2.71 -9.40 -2.74
N ASP A 121 2.11 -9.49 -3.93
CA ASP A 121 2.16 -10.71 -4.71
C ASP A 121 3.59 -10.96 -5.23
N GLN A 122 3.81 -12.11 -5.88
CA GLN A 122 5.14 -12.46 -6.38
C GLN A 122 5.65 -11.48 -7.43
N ASP A 123 4.78 -10.96 -8.30
CA ASP A 123 5.17 -10.02 -9.35
C ASP A 123 5.64 -8.69 -8.74
N LYS A 124 4.92 -8.17 -7.77
CA LYS A 124 5.30 -6.95 -7.04
C LYS A 124 6.60 -7.15 -6.26
N ALA A 125 6.74 -8.29 -5.56
CA ALA A 125 7.96 -8.61 -4.83
C ALA A 125 9.17 -8.71 -5.76
N LYS A 126 9.04 -9.34 -6.92
CA LYS A 126 10.08 -9.42 -7.94
C LYS A 126 10.43 -8.05 -8.51
N GLN A 127 9.44 -7.21 -8.77
CA GLN A 127 9.65 -5.84 -9.22
C GLN A 127 10.48 -5.05 -8.21
N LEU A 128 10.15 -5.14 -6.93
CA LEU A 128 10.86 -4.44 -5.86
C LEU A 128 12.30 -4.95 -5.70
N THR A 129 12.48 -6.27 -5.70
CA THR A 129 13.83 -6.85 -5.59
C THR A 129 14.71 -6.49 -6.76
N LYS A 130 14.15 -6.43 -7.97
CA LYS A 130 14.86 -5.98 -9.17
C LYS A 130 15.29 -4.53 -9.07
N LEU A 131 14.39 -3.63 -8.66
CA LEU A 131 14.70 -2.21 -8.46
C LEU A 131 15.83 -2.01 -7.46
N ILE A 132 15.78 -2.72 -6.34
CA ILE A 132 16.81 -2.63 -5.29
C ILE A 132 18.14 -3.16 -5.81
N ARG A 133 18.14 -4.28 -6.49
CA ARG A 133 19.36 -4.92 -7.00
C ARG A 133 20.05 -4.06 -8.05
N GLU A 134 19.32 -3.38 -8.91
CA GLU A 134 19.87 -2.53 -9.96
C GLU A 134 20.59 -1.30 -9.38
N GLU A 135 20.03 -0.69 -8.33
CA GLU A 135 20.58 0.53 -7.71
C GLU A 135 21.55 0.24 -6.56
N TYR A 136 21.31 -0.83 -5.81
CA TYR A 136 22.07 -1.19 -4.62
C TYR A 136 22.47 -2.68 -4.65
N PRO A 137 23.41 -3.09 -5.52
CA PRO A 137 23.74 -4.51 -5.70
C PRO A 137 24.37 -5.18 -4.46
N LYS A 138 24.87 -4.39 -3.52
CA LYS A 138 25.43 -4.92 -2.26
C LYS A 138 24.36 -5.24 -1.22
N VAL A 139 23.16 -4.74 -1.39
CA VAL A 139 22.04 -4.98 -0.48
C VAL A 139 21.39 -6.32 -0.85
N LYS A 140 21.13 -7.15 0.15
CA LYS A 140 20.48 -8.45 -0.04
C LYS A 140 18.96 -8.30 0.13
N THR A 141 18.21 -9.05 -0.66
CA THR A 141 16.75 -9.09 -0.58
C THR A 141 16.29 -10.53 -0.47
N GLN A 142 15.24 -10.76 0.34
CA GLN A 142 14.60 -12.06 0.51
C GLN A 142 13.09 -11.88 0.43
N ILE A 143 12.44 -12.65 -0.45
CA ILE A 143 10.97 -12.68 -0.52
C ILE A 143 10.48 -13.65 0.55
N GLN A 144 9.64 -13.15 1.47
CA GLN A 144 9.07 -13.93 2.58
C GLN A 144 7.55 -13.76 2.59
N GLY A 145 6.82 -14.71 1.98
CA GLY A 145 5.37 -14.61 1.87
C GLY A 145 4.96 -13.37 1.09
N ASP A 146 4.25 -12.47 1.74
CA ASP A 146 3.79 -11.20 1.18
C ASP A 146 4.67 -10.00 1.59
N ALA A 147 5.90 -10.26 2.04
CA ALA A 147 6.88 -9.26 2.42
C ALA A 147 8.20 -9.45 1.69
N VAL A 148 8.99 -8.39 1.60
CA VAL A 148 10.37 -8.42 1.11
C VAL A 148 11.29 -7.93 2.22
N ARG A 149 12.18 -8.78 2.69
CA ARG A 149 13.21 -8.41 3.66
C ARG A 149 14.43 -7.85 2.96
N VAL A 150 14.88 -6.69 3.42
CA VAL A 150 16.07 -6.00 2.90
C VAL A 150 17.14 -6.03 3.97
N ILE A 151 18.33 -6.53 3.63
CA ILE A 151 19.42 -6.76 4.57
C ILE A 151 20.69 -6.06 4.07
N SER A 152 21.37 -5.33 4.95
CA SER A 152 22.65 -4.70 4.66
C SER A 152 23.51 -4.59 5.91
N ALA A 153 24.82 -4.56 5.74
CA ALA A 153 25.76 -4.22 6.80
C ALA A 153 25.76 -2.71 7.13
N SER A 154 25.17 -1.89 6.27
CA SER A 154 25.11 -0.43 6.39
C SER A 154 23.69 0.06 6.59
N LYS A 155 23.43 0.76 7.70
CA LYS A 155 22.15 1.45 7.91
C LYS A 155 21.89 2.52 6.86
N ASP A 156 22.93 3.20 6.38
CA ASP A 156 22.80 4.24 5.37
C ASP A 156 22.31 3.65 4.05
N ASP A 157 22.76 2.45 3.67
CA ASP A 157 22.27 1.75 2.49
C ASP A 157 20.77 1.40 2.63
N LEU A 158 20.34 0.98 3.81
CA LEU A 158 18.91 0.71 4.06
C LEU A 158 18.08 1.98 3.94
N GLN A 159 18.54 3.09 4.47
CA GLN A 159 17.87 4.39 4.32
C GLN A 159 17.79 4.81 2.85
N ALA A 160 18.86 4.60 2.10
CA ALA A 160 18.91 4.90 0.67
C ALA A 160 17.91 4.06 -0.12
N VAL A 161 17.75 2.77 0.21
CA VAL A 161 16.75 1.89 -0.40
C VAL A 161 15.32 2.39 -0.10
N MET A 162 15.04 2.79 1.14
CA MET A 162 13.73 3.35 1.49
C MET A 162 13.43 4.62 0.70
N GLN A 163 14.40 5.52 0.56
CA GLN A 163 14.28 6.74 -0.24
C GLN A 163 14.01 6.43 -1.72
N LEU A 164 14.75 5.47 -2.27
CA LEU A 164 14.56 5.02 -3.65
C LEU A 164 13.12 4.56 -3.87
N LEU A 165 12.61 3.70 -2.99
CA LEU A 165 11.25 3.15 -3.13
C LEU A 165 10.18 4.21 -2.94
N ARG A 166 10.38 5.16 -2.03
CA ARG A 166 9.46 6.30 -1.87
C ARG A 166 9.43 7.22 -3.08
N SER A 167 10.55 7.33 -3.79
CA SER A 167 10.64 8.17 -4.99
C SER A 167 9.99 7.54 -6.22
N LYS A 168 9.77 6.24 -6.23
CA LYS A 168 9.10 5.53 -7.32
C LYS A 168 7.59 5.70 -7.23
N ASP A 169 6.98 6.00 -8.36
CA ASP A 169 5.52 6.10 -8.47
C ASP A 169 4.91 4.72 -8.70
N LEU A 170 4.81 3.95 -7.64
CA LEU A 170 4.18 2.64 -7.65
C LEU A 170 2.67 2.78 -7.50
N ASP A 171 1.91 1.87 -8.08
CA ASP A 171 0.44 1.88 -8.04
C ASP A 171 -0.15 1.15 -6.83
N TYR A 172 0.68 0.83 -5.85
CA TYR A 172 0.30 0.21 -4.58
C TYR A 172 1.06 0.86 -3.42
N PRO A 173 0.49 0.85 -2.19
CA PRO A 173 1.16 1.43 -1.04
C PRO A 173 2.32 0.55 -0.56
N LEU A 174 3.36 1.17 -0.02
CA LEU A 174 4.46 0.48 0.65
C LEU A 174 4.60 0.96 2.08
N ASN A 175 4.88 0.02 2.97
CA ASN A 175 5.21 0.26 4.37
C ASN A 175 6.54 -0.41 4.69
N PHE A 176 7.31 0.22 5.55
CA PHE A 176 8.59 -0.31 6.02
C PHE A 176 8.46 -0.60 7.51
N THR A 177 8.69 -1.84 7.89
CA THR A 177 8.47 -2.32 9.25
C THR A 177 9.61 -3.21 9.71
N ASN A 178 9.53 -3.66 10.96
CA ASN A 178 10.39 -4.70 11.51
C ASN A 178 11.88 -4.36 11.38
N TYR A 179 12.24 -3.12 11.73
CA TYR A 179 13.63 -2.68 11.76
C TYR A 179 14.42 -3.48 12.79
N ARG A 180 15.60 -3.98 12.36
CA ARG A 180 16.53 -4.70 13.22
C ARG A 180 17.95 -4.23 13.05
#